data_c888b44e33d266ad42ec333f5f401cf0
#
_entry.id   c888b44e33d266ad42ec333f5f401cf0
#
_cell.length_a   1.000
_cell.length_b   1.000
_cell.length_c   1.000
_cell.angle_alpha   90.00
_cell.angle_beta   90.00
_cell.angle_gamma   90.00
#
_symmetry.space_group_name_H-M   'P 1'
#
loop_
_entity.id
_entity.type
_entity.pdbx_description
1 polymer ?
#
loop_
_entity_poly.entity_id
_entity_poly.type
_entity_poly.pdbx_seq_one_letter_code
_entity_poly.pdbx_strand_id
1 'polypeptide(L)'
;LFFVSLHIESRAKMSSVTNEQKMHYYMGVEMNIQTWKLLEKENRSEQDDVRMVNFAQASLYHWRKSHKFEAINEQRGKYTLSRVYAVLGKGKEALSYANEVLRLANEHDLRDFDLAYSYEALARANAALGNKTECVKWLQKAQEAGTLIQGEENKKYFISDLECEPWFDCK
;
A
#
# COMPACT_ATOMS: atom_id res chain seq x y z
N LEU A 1 31.87 18.68 -49.50
CA LEU A 1 31.53 17.25 -49.43
C LEU A 1 31.91 16.70 -48.07
N PHE A 2 31.14 17.00 -47.04
CA PHE A 2 31.09 16.32 -45.72
C PHE A 2 30.27 17.21 -44.78
N PHE A 3 28.98 17.10 -44.78
CA PHE A 3 28.09 17.57 -43.68
C PHE A 3 26.62 17.27 -44.05
N VAL A 4 26.27 16.02 -44.22
CA VAL A 4 24.89 15.55 -44.19
C VAL A 4 24.91 14.12 -43.62
N SER A 5 25.01 13.95 -42.35
CA SER A 5 24.62 12.70 -41.68
C SER A 5 24.76 12.79 -40.16
N LEU A 6 23.99 13.63 -39.47
CA LEU A 6 23.94 13.62 -38.01
C LEU A 6 22.66 14.25 -37.46
N HIS A 7 21.51 14.01 -38.14
CA HIS A 7 20.21 14.51 -37.64
C HIS A 7 19.09 13.47 -37.69
N ILE A 8 19.37 12.18 -37.62
CA ILE A 8 18.34 11.11 -37.61
C ILE A 8 18.64 10.08 -36.50
N GLU A 9 18.93 10.51 -35.31
CA GLU A 9 18.93 9.58 -34.13
C GLU A 9 18.53 10.24 -32.85
N SER A 10 17.42 10.94 -32.84
CA SER A 10 16.78 11.41 -31.61
C SER A 10 15.25 11.46 -31.74
N ARG A 11 14.66 10.49 -32.40
CA ARG A 11 13.31 10.08 -32.07
C ARG A 11 13.42 9.01 -31.00
N ALA A 12 13.48 9.44 -29.73
CA ALA A 12 13.14 8.56 -28.62
C ALA A 12 11.87 7.82 -29.01
N LYS A 13 11.96 6.50 -29.20
CA LYS A 13 10.80 5.63 -29.35
C LYS A 13 9.91 5.91 -28.17
N MET A 14 8.83 6.67 -28.36
CA MET A 14 7.68 6.61 -27.49
C MET A 14 7.14 5.19 -27.66
N SER A 15 7.63 4.30 -26.81
CA SER A 15 7.16 2.91 -26.75
C SER A 15 5.67 2.99 -26.49
N SER A 16 4.89 2.60 -27.48
CA SER A 16 3.44 2.50 -27.30
C SER A 16 3.15 1.51 -26.18
N VAL A 17 2.32 1.89 -25.21
CA VAL A 17 1.92 1.02 -24.10
C VAL A 17 1.33 -0.27 -24.65
N THR A 18 1.92 -1.41 -24.30
CA THR A 18 1.48 -2.72 -24.81
C THR A 18 0.16 -3.16 -24.15
N ASN A 19 -0.56 -4.07 -24.83
CA ASN A 19 -1.77 -4.65 -24.25
C ASN A 19 -1.47 -5.42 -22.96
N GLU A 20 -0.32 -6.06 -22.86
CA GLU A 20 0.16 -6.74 -21.64
C GLU A 20 0.30 -5.75 -20.49
N GLN A 21 0.94 -4.60 -20.70
CA GLN A 21 1.09 -3.56 -19.68
C GLN A 21 -0.26 -2.97 -19.24
N LYS A 22 -1.22 -2.83 -20.15
CA LYS A 22 -2.57 -2.40 -19.83
C LYS A 22 -3.31 -3.46 -19.00
N MET A 23 -3.18 -4.73 -19.37
CA MET A 23 -3.73 -5.85 -18.61
C MET A 23 -3.15 -5.86 -17.19
N HIS A 24 -1.84 -5.70 -17.03
CA HIS A 24 -1.21 -5.63 -15.71
C HIS A 24 -1.75 -4.46 -14.88
N TYR A 25 -1.95 -3.29 -15.45
CA TYR A 25 -2.59 -2.17 -14.77
C TYR A 25 -4.00 -2.54 -14.28
N TYR A 26 -4.83 -3.07 -15.16
CA TYR A 26 -6.20 -3.51 -14.82
C TYR A 26 -6.20 -4.56 -13.69
N MET A 27 -5.36 -5.59 -13.79
CA MET A 27 -5.28 -6.65 -12.79
C MET A 27 -4.75 -6.13 -11.46
N GLY A 28 -3.80 -5.20 -11.47
CA GLY A 28 -3.29 -4.55 -10.25
C GLY A 28 -4.41 -3.83 -9.48
N VAL A 29 -5.24 -3.07 -10.19
CA VAL A 29 -6.41 -2.39 -9.62
C VAL A 29 -7.46 -3.39 -9.14
N GLU A 30 -7.84 -4.36 -9.98
CA GLU A 30 -8.90 -5.33 -9.67
C GLU A 30 -8.53 -6.18 -8.44
N MET A 31 -7.30 -6.70 -8.37
CA MET A 31 -6.86 -7.50 -7.23
C MET A 31 -6.82 -6.68 -5.93
N ASN A 32 -6.47 -5.39 -6.00
CA ASN A 32 -6.57 -4.49 -4.85
C ASN A 32 -8.02 -4.36 -4.38
N ILE A 33 -8.97 -4.12 -5.30
CA ILE A 33 -10.41 -4.03 -4.98
C ILE A 33 -10.90 -5.32 -4.31
N GLN A 34 -10.53 -6.49 -4.85
CA GLN A 34 -10.91 -7.79 -4.27
C GLN A 34 -10.30 -7.99 -2.87
N THR A 35 -9.08 -7.50 -2.63
CA THR A 35 -8.46 -7.53 -1.30
C THR A 35 -9.28 -6.73 -0.29
N TRP A 36 -9.64 -5.49 -0.63
CA TRP A 36 -10.40 -4.62 0.27
C TRP A 36 -11.81 -5.15 0.54
N LYS A 37 -12.51 -5.72 -0.46
CA LYS A 37 -13.79 -6.40 -0.25
C LYS A 37 -13.70 -7.53 0.79
N LEU A 38 -12.57 -8.26 0.82
CA LEU A 38 -12.35 -9.30 1.80
C LEU A 38 -11.94 -8.73 3.18
N LEU A 39 -11.17 -7.64 3.22
CA LEU A 39 -10.85 -6.92 4.46
C LEU A 39 -12.10 -6.40 5.18
N GLU A 40 -13.08 -5.90 4.41
CA GLU A 40 -14.35 -5.36 4.91
C GLU A 40 -15.38 -6.45 5.27
N LYS A 41 -15.15 -7.70 4.87
CA LYS A 41 -16.07 -8.79 5.12
C LYS A 41 -16.06 -9.19 6.62
N GLU A 42 -17.18 -9.07 7.31
CA GLU A 42 -17.31 -9.36 8.74
C GLU A 42 -17.00 -10.82 9.11
N ASN A 43 -17.53 -11.78 8.32
CA ASN A 43 -17.40 -13.22 8.59
C ASN A 43 -16.59 -13.89 7.49
N ARG A 44 -15.26 -13.72 7.53
CA ARG A 44 -14.34 -14.39 6.60
C ARG A 44 -14.17 -15.86 6.98
N SER A 45 -14.18 -16.74 5.96
CA SER A 45 -13.71 -18.12 6.08
C SER A 45 -12.20 -18.18 5.95
N GLU A 46 -11.59 -19.30 6.33
CA GLU A 46 -10.16 -19.55 6.09
C GLU A 46 -9.80 -19.42 4.60
N GLN A 47 -10.69 -19.82 3.69
CA GLN A 47 -10.50 -19.63 2.25
C GLN A 47 -10.54 -18.15 1.84
N ASP A 48 -11.34 -17.32 2.50
CA ASP A 48 -11.35 -15.88 2.26
C ASP A 48 -10.02 -15.26 2.70
N ASP A 49 -9.47 -15.68 3.83
CA ASP A 49 -8.18 -15.20 4.33
C ASP A 49 -7.04 -15.59 3.39
N VAL A 50 -7.03 -16.83 2.88
CA VAL A 50 -6.05 -17.25 1.86
C VAL A 50 -6.19 -16.44 0.57
N ARG A 51 -7.42 -16.23 0.08
CA ARG A 51 -7.67 -15.42 -1.12
C ARG A 51 -7.25 -13.97 -0.93
N MET A 52 -7.50 -13.40 0.24
CA MET A 52 -7.14 -12.02 0.58
C MET A 52 -5.63 -11.80 0.47
N VAL A 53 -4.82 -12.70 1.02
CA VAL A 53 -3.35 -12.66 0.88
C VAL A 53 -2.94 -12.78 -0.58
N ASN A 54 -3.51 -13.75 -1.32
CA ASN A 54 -3.16 -13.97 -2.71
C ASN A 54 -3.51 -12.76 -3.59
N PHE A 55 -4.67 -12.13 -3.38
CA PHE A 55 -5.07 -10.94 -4.12
C PHE A 55 -4.16 -9.75 -3.82
N ALA A 56 -3.78 -9.52 -2.55
CA ALA A 56 -2.86 -8.46 -2.20
C ALA A 56 -1.47 -8.64 -2.86
N GLN A 57 -0.95 -9.87 -2.85
CA GLN A 57 0.31 -10.20 -3.52
C GLN A 57 0.22 -10.05 -5.04
N ALA A 58 -0.87 -10.55 -5.65
CA ALA A 58 -1.12 -10.43 -7.08
C ALA A 58 -1.26 -8.97 -7.50
N SER A 59 -1.97 -8.14 -6.71
CA SER A 59 -2.09 -6.71 -6.96
C SER A 59 -0.71 -6.04 -7.07
N LEU A 60 0.15 -6.22 -6.06
CA LEU A 60 1.48 -5.63 -6.06
C LEU A 60 2.35 -6.13 -7.22
N TYR A 61 2.29 -7.45 -7.53
CA TYR A 61 2.99 -8.01 -8.69
C TYR A 61 2.55 -7.35 -10.01
N HIS A 62 1.24 -7.21 -10.21
CA HIS A 62 0.69 -6.63 -11.43
C HIS A 62 0.98 -5.12 -11.53
N TRP A 63 0.92 -4.39 -10.42
CA TRP A 63 1.33 -2.98 -10.39
C TRP A 63 2.77 -2.80 -10.86
N ARG A 64 3.73 -3.60 -10.37
CA ARG A 64 5.15 -3.54 -10.76
C ARG A 64 5.38 -3.76 -12.26
N LYS A 65 4.47 -4.44 -12.93
CA LYS A 65 4.55 -4.71 -14.38
C LYS A 65 3.71 -3.74 -15.22
N SER A 66 2.93 -2.89 -14.59
CA SER A 66 2.08 -1.94 -15.28
C SER A 66 2.88 -0.76 -15.85
N HIS A 67 2.35 -0.15 -16.90
CA HIS A 67 2.93 1.08 -17.46
C HIS A 67 2.74 2.33 -16.59
N LYS A 68 1.98 2.21 -15.51
CA LYS A 68 1.71 3.29 -14.55
C LYS A 68 2.34 3.05 -13.17
N PHE A 69 3.33 2.15 -13.12
CA PHE A 69 4.00 1.86 -11.87
C PHE A 69 4.88 3.04 -11.43
N GLU A 70 4.70 3.46 -10.19
CA GLU A 70 5.47 4.49 -9.51
C GLU A 70 5.78 4.04 -8.07
N ALA A 71 6.69 4.72 -7.38
CA ALA A 71 7.06 4.41 -6.01
C ALA A 71 5.87 4.39 -5.04
N ILE A 72 4.89 5.27 -5.26
CA ILE A 72 3.66 5.32 -4.48
C ILE A 72 2.82 4.04 -4.62
N ASN A 73 2.82 3.39 -5.77
CA ASN A 73 2.11 2.12 -5.97
C ASN A 73 2.81 0.97 -5.22
N GLU A 74 4.15 0.99 -5.16
CA GLU A 74 4.92 0.05 -4.35
C GLU A 74 4.61 0.21 -2.86
N GLN A 75 4.62 1.45 -2.37
CA GLN A 75 4.33 1.77 -0.98
C GLN A 75 2.91 1.35 -0.60
N ARG A 76 1.90 1.72 -1.39
CA ARG A 76 0.49 1.38 -1.14
C ARG A 76 0.21 -0.13 -1.25
N GLY A 77 0.86 -0.83 -2.18
CA GLY A 77 0.76 -2.28 -2.28
C GLY A 77 1.34 -3.00 -1.07
N LYS A 78 2.47 -2.53 -0.55
CA LYS A 78 3.07 -3.03 0.70
C LYS A 78 2.23 -2.68 1.93
N TYR A 79 1.62 -1.50 1.95
CA TYR A 79 0.65 -1.13 2.98
C TYR A 79 -0.52 -2.12 3.02
N THR A 80 -1.12 -2.42 1.87
CA THR A 80 -2.21 -3.40 1.78
C THR A 80 -1.78 -4.77 2.31
N LEU A 81 -0.57 -5.25 2.00
CA LEU A 81 -0.03 -6.49 2.55
C LEU A 81 0.18 -6.43 4.06
N SER A 82 0.72 -5.31 4.58
CA SER A 82 0.86 -5.10 6.03
C SER A 82 -0.51 -5.17 6.72
N ARG A 83 -1.52 -4.50 6.17
CA ARG A 83 -2.89 -4.47 6.69
C ARG A 83 -3.51 -5.87 6.70
N VAL A 84 -3.38 -6.62 5.61
CA VAL A 84 -3.87 -8.00 5.50
C VAL A 84 -3.24 -8.90 6.57
N TYR A 85 -1.92 -8.88 6.70
CA TYR A 85 -1.24 -9.71 7.70
C TYR A 85 -1.56 -9.27 9.14
N ALA A 86 -1.72 -7.98 9.39
CA ALA A 86 -2.13 -7.50 10.72
C ALA A 86 -3.53 -8.01 11.10
N VAL A 87 -4.52 -7.90 10.20
CA VAL A 87 -5.89 -8.39 10.41
C VAL A 87 -5.92 -9.91 10.67
N LEU A 88 -5.00 -10.66 10.06
CA LEU A 88 -4.85 -12.10 10.27
C LEU A 88 -4.04 -12.46 11.52
N GLY A 89 -3.65 -11.51 12.36
CA GLY A 89 -2.83 -11.74 13.55
C GLY A 89 -1.39 -12.15 13.25
N LYS A 90 -0.94 -12.03 12.00
CA LYS A 90 0.42 -12.37 11.56
C LYS A 90 1.35 -11.16 11.73
N GLY A 91 1.59 -10.78 12.97
CA GLY A 91 2.26 -9.53 13.32
C GLY A 91 3.70 -9.42 12.81
N LYS A 92 4.45 -10.52 12.68
CA LYS A 92 5.83 -10.49 12.15
C LYS A 92 5.86 -10.11 10.68
N GLU A 93 5.01 -10.73 9.88
CA GLU A 93 4.84 -10.44 8.46
C GLU A 93 4.32 -9.01 8.26
N ALA A 94 3.30 -8.62 9.05
CA ALA A 94 2.76 -7.27 9.03
C ALA A 94 3.85 -6.22 9.32
N LEU A 95 4.67 -6.43 10.35
CA LEU A 95 5.74 -5.50 10.72
C LEU A 95 6.83 -5.40 9.65
N SER A 96 7.17 -6.51 9.01
CA SER A 96 8.12 -6.52 7.91
C SER A 96 7.67 -5.59 6.78
N TYR A 97 6.40 -5.71 6.36
CA TYR A 97 5.84 -4.82 5.33
C TYR A 97 5.65 -3.38 5.82
N ALA A 98 5.22 -3.17 7.07
CA ALA A 98 5.05 -1.82 7.63
C ALA A 98 6.38 -1.02 7.65
N ASN A 99 7.48 -1.66 7.99
CA ASN A 99 8.81 -1.04 7.92
C ASN A 99 9.19 -0.63 6.49
N GLU A 100 8.88 -1.48 5.50
CA GLU A 100 9.09 -1.17 4.10
C GLU A 100 8.22 0.01 3.63
N VAL A 101 6.96 0.09 4.11
CA VAL A 101 6.04 1.19 3.81
C VAL A 101 6.62 2.52 4.29
N LEU A 102 7.08 2.59 5.56
CA LEU A 102 7.68 3.82 6.09
C LEU A 102 9.03 4.15 5.41
N ARG A 103 9.84 3.14 5.10
CA ARG A 103 11.10 3.33 4.36
C ARG A 103 10.83 3.99 3.00
N LEU A 104 9.89 3.46 2.23
CA LEU A 104 9.50 4.00 0.92
C LEU A 104 8.92 5.41 1.03
N ALA A 105 8.09 5.66 2.04
CA ALA A 105 7.55 7.00 2.27
C ALA A 105 8.68 8.03 2.50
N ASN A 106 9.71 7.67 3.25
CA ASN A 106 10.86 8.55 3.50
C ASN A 106 11.78 8.69 2.28
N GLU A 107 12.08 7.60 1.56
CA GLU A 107 12.98 7.60 0.40
C GLU A 107 12.42 8.41 -0.78
N HIS A 108 11.10 8.37 -0.96
CA HIS A 108 10.43 9.02 -2.09
C HIS A 108 9.66 10.28 -1.69
N ASP A 109 9.88 10.80 -0.47
CA ASP A 109 9.22 11.98 0.07
C ASP A 109 7.68 11.93 -0.01
N LEU A 110 7.11 10.73 0.17
CA LEU A 110 5.67 10.52 0.23
C LEU A 110 5.17 11.05 1.57
N ARG A 111 4.40 12.12 1.53
CA ARG A 111 3.91 12.83 2.70
C ARG A 111 2.39 12.72 2.81
N ASP A 112 1.79 13.52 3.69
CA ASP A 112 0.36 13.65 3.84
C ASP A 112 -0.31 12.29 4.14
N PHE A 113 -1.26 11.90 3.35
CA PHE A 113 -2.02 10.65 3.43
C PHE A 113 -1.12 9.40 3.52
N ASP A 114 -0.13 9.27 2.65
CA ASP A 114 0.73 8.09 2.60
C ASP A 114 1.66 7.96 3.81
N LEU A 115 2.09 9.08 4.41
CA LEU A 115 2.87 9.07 5.64
C LEU A 115 2.01 8.68 6.86
N ALA A 116 0.79 9.19 6.94
CA ALA A 116 -0.16 8.85 8.00
C ALA A 116 -0.46 7.35 8.01
N TYR A 117 -0.72 6.76 6.85
CA TYR A 117 -0.91 5.32 6.71
C TYR A 117 0.36 4.49 6.97
N SER A 118 1.55 5.06 6.76
CA SER A 118 2.79 4.39 7.13
C SER A 118 2.91 4.20 8.65
N TYR A 119 2.49 5.19 9.43
CA TYR A 119 2.46 5.09 10.89
C TYR A 119 1.34 4.17 11.39
N GLU A 120 0.18 4.20 10.75
CA GLU A 120 -0.95 3.30 11.05
C GLU A 120 -0.55 1.83 10.80
N ALA A 121 0.14 1.53 9.69
CA ALA A 121 0.64 0.19 9.42
C ALA A 121 1.57 -0.33 10.52
N LEU A 122 2.49 0.51 11.02
CA LEU A 122 3.37 0.16 12.13
C LEU A 122 2.60 -0.05 13.44
N ALA A 123 1.58 0.77 13.71
CA ALA A 123 0.74 0.61 14.88
C ALA A 123 -0.01 -0.74 14.84
N ARG A 124 -0.68 -1.07 13.74
CA ARG A 124 -1.40 -2.34 13.60
C ARG A 124 -0.52 -3.56 13.62
N ALA A 125 0.65 -3.48 12.99
CA ALA A 125 1.61 -4.59 13.02
C ALA A 125 2.10 -4.87 14.45
N ASN A 126 2.37 -3.83 15.23
CA ASN A 126 2.75 -3.97 16.65
C ASN A 126 1.57 -4.43 17.52
N ALA A 127 0.34 -4.01 17.22
CA ALA A 127 -0.85 -4.55 17.86
C ALA A 127 -0.97 -6.06 17.64
N ALA A 128 -0.85 -6.51 16.39
CA ALA A 128 -0.89 -7.94 16.04
C ALA A 128 0.28 -8.76 16.62
N LEU A 129 1.39 -8.10 16.96
CA LEU A 129 2.52 -8.71 17.69
C LEU A 129 2.32 -8.77 19.21
N GLY A 130 1.31 -8.09 19.76
CA GLY A 130 1.14 -7.89 21.19
C GLY A 130 2.13 -6.89 21.80
N ASN A 131 2.83 -6.09 20.97
CA ASN A 131 3.76 -5.07 21.43
C ASN A 131 3.02 -3.75 21.69
N LYS A 132 2.32 -3.70 22.82
CA LYS A 132 1.44 -2.59 23.19
C LYS A 132 2.15 -1.23 23.24
N THR A 133 3.38 -1.19 23.76
CA THR A 133 4.16 0.06 23.86
C THR A 133 4.43 0.67 22.50
N GLU A 134 4.94 -0.11 21.55
CA GLU A 134 5.21 0.39 20.20
C GLU A 134 3.90 0.67 19.43
N CYS A 135 2.86 -0.15 19.66
CA CYS A 135 1.56 0.12 19.07
C CYS A 135 1.03 1.51 19.45
N VAL A 136 0.96 1.83 20.74
CA VAL A 136 0.47 3.13 21.22
C VAL A 136 1.30 4.28 20.67
N LYS A 137 2.63 4.14 20.67
CA LYS A 137 3.55 5.14 20.13
C LYS A 137 3.30 5.43 18.64
N TRP A 138 3.15 4.39 17.82
CA TRP A 138 2.90 4.55 16.39
C TRP A 138 1.47 5.01 16.10
N LEU A 139 0.50 4.57 16.90
CA LEU A 139 -0.87 5.03 16.80
C LEU A 139 -0.99 6.53 17.08
N GLN A 140 -0.29 7.04 18.09
CA GLN A 140 -0.24 8.48 18.36
C GLN A 140 0.32 9.25 17.16
N LYS A 141 1.43 8.79 16.57
CA LYS A 141 1.99 9.41 15.35
C LYS A 141 1.02 9.36 14.17
N ALA A 142 0.30 8.25 14.00
CA ALA A 142 -0.70 8.13 12.96
C ALA A 142 -1.85 9.13 13.16
N GLN A 143 -2.32 9.30 14.39
CA GLN A 143 -3.36 10.26 14.74
C GLN A 143 -2.88 11.71 14.49
N GLU A 144 -1.69 12.06 14.95
CA GLU A 144 -1.09 13.38 14.71
C GLU A 144 -0.96 13.66 13.20
N ALA A 145 -0.38 12.74 12.42
CA ALA A 145 -0.28 12.88 10.98
C ALA A 145 -1.66 12.95 10.29
N GLY A 146 -2.62 12.18 10.78
CA GLY A 146 -4.00 12.19 10.29
C GLY A 146 -4.69 13.54 10.42
N THR A 147 -4.37 14.32 11.45
CA THR A 147 -4.91 15.68 11.60
C THR A 147 -4.45 16.64 10.50
N LEU A 148 -3.28 16.36 9.91
CA LEU A 148 -2.61 17.18 8.91
C LEU A 148 -2.97 16.78 7.46
N ILE A 149 -3.70 15.68 7.27
CA ILE A 149 -4.10 15.22 5.92
C ILE A 149 -4.90 16.31 5.21
N GLN A 150 -4.45 16.61 3.98
CA GLN A 150 -5.11 17.56 3.10
C GLN A 150 -6.32 16.90 2.43
N GLY A 151 -7.41 17.68 2.32
CA GLY A 151 -8.66 17.18 1.74
C GLY A 151 -9.53 16.42 2.74
N GLU A 152 -10.74 16.95 2.97
CA GLU A 152 -11.68 16.43 3.95
C GLU A 152 -12.08 14.97 3.72
N GLU A 153 -12.16 14.54 2.46
CA GLU A 153 -12.53 13.17 2.10
C GLU A 153 -11.43 12.19 2.50
N ASN A 154 -10.17 12.46 2.15
CA ASN A 154 -9.02 11.64 2.53
C ASN A 154 -8.87 11.55 4.06
N LYS A 155 -9.08 12.66 4.75
CA LYS A 155 -9.04 12.71 6.21
C LYS A 155 -10.14 11.86 6.83
N LYS A 156 -11.37 11.90 6.32
CA LYS A 156 -12.47 11.06 6.77
C LYS A 156 -12.18 9.58 6.57
N TYR A 157 -11.65 9.19 5.41
CA TYR A 157 -11.25 7.80 5.16
C TYR A 157 -10.20 7.32 6.16
N PHE A 158 -9.16 8.11 6.39
CA PHE A 158 -8.12 7.76 7.35
C PHE A 158 -8.65 7.61 8.79
N ILE A 159 -9.49 8.54 9.24
CA ILE A 159 -10.09 8.47 10.58
C ILE A 159 -10.99 7.23 10.69
N SER A 160 -11.81 6.94 9.69
CA SER A 160 -12.65 5.73 9.65
C SER A 160 -11.80 4.46 9.72
N ASP A 161 -10.68 4.40 9.00
CA ASP A 161 -9.77 3.26 9.06
C ASP A 161 -9.12 3.09 10.44
N LEU A 162 -8.80 4.18 11.14
CA LEU A 162 -8.31 4.11 12.51
C LEU A 162 -9.34 3.56 13.50
N GLU A 163 -10.63 3.67 13.19
CA GLU A 163 -11.71 3.12 14.02
C GLU A 163 -11.96 1.62 13.76
N CYS A 164 -11.53 1.10 12.61
CA CYS A 164 -11.71 -0.31 12.24
C CYS A 164 -10.86 -1.25 13.08
N GLU A 165 -11.48 -2.34 13.57
CA GLU A 165 -10.79 -3.45 14.23
C GLU A 165 -10.08 -4.37 13.21
N PRO A 166 -9.16 -5.28 13.63
CA PRO A 166 -8.73 -5.51 15.02
C PRO A 166 -7.57 -4.61 15.47
N TRP A 167 -7.53 -4.28 16.77
CA TRP A 167 -6.41 -3.61 17.44
C TRP A 167 -5.77 -4.45 18.54
N PHE A 168 -6.24 -5.67 18.79
CA PHE A 168 -5.64 -6.64 19.72
C PHE A 168 -5.32 -6.03 21.11
N ASP A 169 -6.31 -5.35 21.71
CA ASP A 169 -6.20 -4.67 23.00
C ASP A 169 -5.14 -3.55 23.09
N CYS A 170 -4.65 -3.08 21.97
CA CYS A 170 -3.74 -1.94 21.92
C CYS A 170 -4.46 -0.61 22.11
N LYS A 171 -5.71 -0.52 21.66
CA LYS A 171 -6.52 0.69 21.64
C LYS A 171 -7.61 0.62 22.70
#